data_66cfee96fdc1b75a6b27f9479c012a35
#
_entry.id   66cfee96fdc1b75a6b27f9479c012a35
#
_cell.length_a   1.000
_cell.length_b   1.000
_cell.length_c   1.000
_cell.angle_alpha   90.00
_cell.angle_beta   90.00
_cell.angle_gamma   90.00
#
_symmetry.space_group_name_H-M   'P 1'
#
loop_
_entity.id
_entity.type
_entity.pdbx_description
1 polymer ?
#
loop_
_entity_poly.entity_id
_entity_poly.type
_entity_poly.pdbx_seq_one_letter_code
_entity_poly.pdbx_strand_id
1 'polypeptide(L)'
;MSAAYGPEAFAVVGDLRTMDPERPRAAAMAVRDGRILAVGSRDEALAALPAGAPVRELPGTVVPGLIDAHVHTLYAGLERRRLDVSDSKSVAEMLDRIGAHIASRQGEKDDWLVVAAHVQAEELAEKRLPTRADLDPVTGGRPVFLDRRTHDAIANSAALAAAGIDASTADPVGGEIEHDAAGEPTGLLIERPAADLVWGLVPPIGEEERRTALREIQPLYHAQGIVGAAEPGLNPAEMGTYQAAHAAGELGLRTFAMPLADTDLPVEELLGGFRGTGVRTGFGDEMLRIGGVKVYLDGTGSFGSALMREPWPGTDGYHGNQTAPTETFRAIARFCAEERWSLAVHTVGGAAIDLALDAFAEANELAPIAPLRFSVMHAYLWPSEENFRRARELGVFASIQPGMQWRVAATPANRLDAAAAAAASPLRDWHDAGVEVAGGSDGPDFPLAPLFGMYQARSRAAFGYDGPVGPEQAIDGERALAMWTTGAARYCWAEHERGALRPGLLADWAALSVDPVECEVAELAEASVLQTALGGEVVHEV
;
A
#
# COMPACT_ATOMS: atom_id res chain seq x y z
N MET A 1 -8.43 24.00 -11.57
CA MET A 1 -7.77 24.38 -12.85
C MET A 1 -6.87 23.21 -13.19
N SER A 2 -7.08 22.57 -14.36
CA SER A 2 -6.23 21.50 -14.85
C SER A 2 -4.76 21.96 -14.78
N ALA A 3 -3.87 21.11 -14.24
CA ALA A 3 -2.44 21.34 -14.36
C ALA A 3 -2.18 21.64 -15.84
N ALA A 4 -1.63 22.80 -16.14
CA ALA A 4 -1.36 23.23 -17.51
C ALA A 4 -0.20 22.35 -18.02
N TYR A 5 -0.52 21.21 -18.64
CA TYR A 5 0.42 20.54 -19.51
C TYR A 5 0.79 21.56 -20.59
N GLY A 6 2.07 21.92 -20.66
CA GLY A 6 2.52 22.95 -21.60
C GLY A 6 2.16 22.60 -23.03
N PRO A 7 1.97 23.58 -23.92
CA PRO A 7 1.55 23.38 -25.32
C PRO A 7 2.62 22.72 -26.17
N GLU A 8 3.56 21.99 -25.61
CA GLU A 8 4.68 21.43 -26.32
C GLU A 8 4.33 20.08 -26.95
N ALA A 9 4.40 20.04 -28.28
CA ALA A 9 4.40 18.82 -29.03
C ALA A 9 5.86 18.35 -29.25
N PHE A 10 6.17 17.10 -28.89
CA PHE A 10 7.51 16.53 -29.00
C PHE A 10 7.45 15.03 -29.28
N ALA A 11 8.54 14.46 -29.77
CA ALA A 11 8.73 13.03 -29.89
C ALA A 11 9.60 12.51 -28.75
N VAL A 12 9.24 11.33 -28.26
CA VAL A 12 10.09 10.48 -27.40
C VAL A 12 10.60 9.35 -28.28
N VAL A 13 11.92 9.11 -28.28
CA VAL A 13 12.60 8.06 -29.03
C VAL A 13 13.37 7.17 -28.08
N GLY A 14 13.23 5.86 -28.21
CA GLY A 14 13.88 4.87 -27.34
C GLY A 14 13.35 3.47 -27.61
N ASP A 15 13.73 2.52 -26.79
CA ASP A 15 13.15 1.18 -26.79
C ASP A 15 11.86 1.19 -25.97
N LEU A 16 10.69 1.25 -26.63
CA LEU A 16 9.40 1.33 -25.97
C LEU A 16 8.76 -0.04 -25.86
N ARG A 17 8.49 -0.46 -24.63
CA ARG A 17 7.60 -1.57 -24.31
C ARG A 17 6.22 -1.00 -23.97
N THR A 18 5.31 -1.10 -24.90
CA THR A 18 4.07 -0.31 -24.88
C THR A 18 2.97 -0.85 -23.98
N MET A 19 3.01 -2.13 -23.66
CA MET A 19 1.91 -2.86 -23.00
C MET A 19 0.59 -2.82 -23.81
N ASP A 20 0.66 -2.51 -25.10
CA ASP A 20 -0.43 -2.62 -26.06
C ASP A 20 -0.27 -3.95 -26.82
N PRO A 21 -1.21 -4.89 -26.72
CA PRO A 21 -1.11 -6.20 -27.40
C PRO A 21 -1.06 -6.08 -28.94
N GLU A 22 -1.59 -4.99 -29.50
CA GLU A 22 -1.54 -4.77 -30.96
C GLU A 22 -0.18 -4.26 -31.43
N ARG A 23 0.61 -3.63 -30.54
CA ARG A 23 1.93 -3.09 -30.83
C ARG A 23 2.84 -3.18 -29.59
N PRO A 24 3.27 -4.36 -29.17
CA PRO A 24 3.98 -4.56 -27.90
C PRO A 24 5.35 -3.84 -27.82
N ARG A 25 5.94 -3.50 -28.97
CA ARG A 25 7.20 -2.75 -29.08
C ARG A 25 7.08 -1.59 -30.06
N ALA A 26 7.77 -0.50 -29.77
CA ALA A 26 7.91 0.63 -30.66
C ALA A 26 9.28 1.32 -30.46
N ALA A 27 9.69 2.15 -31.42
CA ALA A 27 10.92 2.92 -31.35
C ALA A 27 10.69 4.39 -30.98
N ALA A 28 9.45 4.85 -31.04
CA ALA A 28 9.11 6.22 -30.70
C ALA A 28 7.62 6.41 -30.41
N MET A 29 7.32 7.52 -29.70
CA MET A 29 5.96 8.04 -29.57
C MET A 29 5.95 9.57 -29.77
N ALA A 30 4.85 10.07 -30.31
CA ALA A 30 4.55 11.49 -30.43
C ALA A 30 3.66 11.91 -29.27
N VAL A 31 3.99 13.03 -28.61
CA VAL A 31 3.24 13.56 -27.47
C VAL A 31 2.79 14.98 -27.79
N ARG A 32 1.55 15.33 -27.42
CA ARG A 32 1.00 16.68 -27.43
C ARG A 32 -0.01 16.85 -26.31
N ASP A 33 0.05 17.97 -25.64
CA ASP A 33 -0.90 18.36 -24.59
C ASP A 33 -1.09 17.26 -23.52
N GLY A 34 0.02 16.64 -23.11
CA GLY A 34 0.05 15.57 -22.10
C GLY A 34 -0.48 14.21 -22.58
N ARG A 35 -0.79 14.05 -23.90
CA ARG A 35 -1.32 12.79 -24.45
C ARG A 35 -0.48 12.28 -25.60
N ILE A 36 -0.51 10.97 -25.76
CA ILE A 36 0.15 10.25 -26.86
C ILE A 36 -0.68 10.40 -28.13
N LEU A 37 -0.08 10.94 -29.20
CA LEU A 37 -0.71 11.09 -30.52
C LEU A 37 -0.49 9.87 -31.42
N ALA A 38 0.74 9.35 -31.41
CA ALA A 38 1.15 8.23 -32.23
C ALA A 38 2.22 7.42 -31.52
N VAL A 39 2.29 6.12 -31.81
CA VAL A 39 3.32 5.20 -31.34
C VAL A 39 3.75 4.35 -32.52
N GLY A 40 5.08 4.20 -32.74
CA GLY A 40 5.57 3.40 -33.86
C GLY A 40 7.06 3.59 -34.10
N SER A 41 7.44 3.67 -35.36
CA SER A 41 8.80 4.06 -35.76
C SER A 41 9.05 5.54 -35.49
N ARG A 42 10.32 5.95 -35.51
CA ARG A 42 10.71 7.38 -35.38
C ARG A 42 10.00 8.25 -36.43
N ASP A 43 9.95 7.78 -37.67
CA ASP A 43 9.34 8.53 -38.78
C ASP A 43 7.82 8.68 -38.59
N GLU A 44 7.13 7.64 -38.15
CA GLU A 44 5.68 7.68 -37.85
C GLU A 44 5.39 8.69 -36.71
N ALA A 45 6.19 8.67 -35.64
CA ALA A 45 6.02 9.60 -34.54
C ALA A 45 6.27 11.06 -34.98
N LEU A 46 7.34 11.32 -35.73
CA LEU A 46 7.66 12.65 -36.23
C LEU A 46 6.63 13.17 -37.23
N ALA A 47 6.08 12.31 -38.07
CA ALA A 47 5.04 12.68 -39.03
C ALA A 47 3.73 13.11 -38.34
N ALA A 48 3.47 12.68 -37.12
CA ALA A 48 2.31 13.08 -36.33
C ALA A 48 2.47 14.47 -35.64
N LEU A 49 3.68 15.08 -35.74
CA LEU A 49 4.04 16.31 -35.05
C LEU A 49 4.27 17.47 -36.05
N PRO A 50 4.19 18.72 -35.59
CA PRO A 50 4.64 19.87 -36.39
C PRO A 50 6.10 19.73 -36.81
N ALA A 51 6.45 20.24 -37.99
CA ALA A 51 7.81 20.23 -38.48
C ALA A 51 8.74 20.98 -37.48
N GLY A 52 9.85 20.31 -37.11
CA GLY A 52 10.80 20.88 -36.16
C GLY A 52 10.42 20.65 -34.67
N ALA A 53 9.42 19.83 -34.39
CA ALA A 53 9.12 19.45 -33.01
C ALA A 53 10.34 18.85 -32.31
N PRO A 54 10.57 19.17 -31.02
CA PRO A 54 11.68 18.62 -30.24
C PRO A 54 11.64 17.09 -30.21
N VAL A 55 12.83 16.48 -30.14
CA VAL A 55 13.03 15.03 -29.96
C VAL A 55 13.76 14.80 -28.66
N ARG A 56 13.18 13.98 -27.78
CA ARG A 56 13.78 13.53 -26.53
C ARG A 56 14.20 12.07 -26.72
N GLU A 57 15.49 11.79 -26.66
CA GLU A 57 16.01 10.44 -26.72
C GLU A 57 16.17 9.91 -25.29
N LEU A 58 15.54 8.79 -24.98
CA LEU A 58 15.54 8.20 -23.65
C LEU A 58 16.46 6.96 -23.62
N PRO A 59 17.29 6.84 -22.57
CA PRO A 59 18.08 5.64 -22.34
C PRO A 59 17.21 4.48 -21.81
N GLY A 60 17.72 3.26 -21.92
CA GLY A 60 17.10 2.06 -21.38
C GLY A 60 15.77 1.71 -22.05
N THR A 61 14.91 1.03 -21.32
CA THR A 61 13.59 0.62 -21.82
C THR A 61 12.50 1.53 -21.24
N VAL A 62 11.70 2.12 -22.11
CA VAL A 62 10.56 2.98 -21.75
C VAL A 62 9.30 2.12 -21.61
N VAL A 63 8.70 2.15 -20.44
CA VAL A 63 7.44 1.46 -20.11
C VAL A 63 6.36 2.48 -19.79
N PRO A 64 5.05 2.11 -19.80
CA PRO A 64 4.02 2.98 -19.23
C PRO A 64 4.37 3.39 -17.81
N GLY A 65 4.01 4.60 -17.41
CA GLY A 65 4.18 5.04 -16.04
C GLY A 65 3.58 4.03 -15.07
N LEU A 66 4.35 3.67 -14.03
CA LEU A 66 3.98 2.61 -13.11
C LEU A 66 2.89 3.09 -12.15
N ILE A 67 2.00 2.19 -11.79
CA ILE A 67 0.86 2.44 -10.90
C ILE A 67 0.96 1.45 -9.73
N ASP A 68 1.01 1.97 -8.52
CA ASP A 68 0.92 1.16 -7.31
C ASP A 68 -0.55 0.96 -6.93
N ALA A 69 -1.06 -0.25 -7.09
CA ALA A 69 -2.49 -0.54 -6.88
C ALA A 69 -2.86 -0.78 -5.41
N HIS A 70 -1.93 -0.63 -4.49
CA HIS A 70 -2.17 -0.67 -3.04
C HIS A 70 -0.97 -0.08 -2.30
N VAL A 71 -1.13 1.15 -1.82
CA VAL A 71 -0.07 1.86 -1.08
C VAL A 71 -0.67 2.92 -0.18
N HIS A 72 -0.04 3.16 0.96
CA HIS A 72 -0.46 4.17 1.95
C HIS A 72 0.40 5.43 1.84
N THR A 73 0.19 6.21 0.77
CA THR A 73 1.01 7.38 0.40
C THR A 73 1.03 8.47 1.47
N LEU A 74 -0.16 8.82 1.97
CA LEU A 74 -0.26 9.85 3.02
C LEU A 74 0.41 9.39 4.30
N TYR A 75 0.17 8.15 4.71
CA TYR A 75 0.80 7.57 5.89
C TYR A 75 2.33 7.52 5.75
N ALA A 76 2.84 7.09 4.59
CA ALA A 76 4.28 7.11 4.29
C ALA A 76 4.89 8.51 4.40
N GLY A 77 4.18 9.53 3.91
CA GLY A 77 4.61 10.92 4.02
C GLY A 77 4.64 11.40 5.47
N LEU A 78 3.62 11.10 6.26
CA LEU A 78 3.55 11.45 7.68
C LEU A 78 4.63 10.74 8.49
N GLU A 79 4.84 9.45 8.24
CA GLU A 79 5.85 8.66 8.94
C GLU A 79 7.27 9.22 8.73
N ARG A 80 7.60 9.64 7.49
CA ARG A 80 8.91 10.27 7.19
C ARG A 80 9.15 11.59 7.90
N ARG A 81 8.13 12.26 8.38
CA ARG A 81 8.23 13.50 9.14
C ARG A 81 8.45 13.25 10.63
N ARG A 82 8.22 12.03 11.10
CA ARG A 82 8.50 11.61 12.47
C ARG A 82 9.99 11.39 12.69
N LEU A 83 10.41 11.52 13.94
CA LEU A 83 11.72 10.99 14.32
C LEU A 83 11.69 9.47 14.14
N ASP A 84 12.62 8.95 13.36
CA ASP A 84 12.77 7.51 13.15
C ASP A 84 14.01 7.02 13.88
N VAL A 85 13.85 6.03 14.77
CA VAL A 85 14.93 5.39 15.52
C VAL A 85 15.04 3.90 15.21
N SER A 86 14.38 3.45 14.13
CA SER A 86 14.26 2.02 13.77
C SER A 86 15.59 1.35 13.42
N ASP A 87 16.59 2.12 12.97
CA ASP A 87 17.92 1.61 12.60
C ASP A 87 18.92 1.59 13.77
N SER A 88 18.50 2.04 14.95
CA SER A 88 19.34 2.06 16.17
C SER A 88 19.79 0.64 16.56
N LYS A 89 21.02 0.52 17.05
CA LYS A 89 21.62 -0.76 17.45
C LYS A 89 21.61 -0.99 18.96
N SER A 90 21.16 0.00 19.72
CA SER A 90 21.02 -0.11 21.18
C SER A 90 19.92 0.79 21.70
N VAL A 91 19.39 0.48 22.88
CA VAL A 91 18.47 1.36 23.62
C VAL A 91 19.14 2.71 23.89
N ALA A 92 20.41 2.73 24.26
CA ALA A 92 21.15 3.96 24.49
C ALA A 92 21.16 4.89 23.27
N GLU A 93 21.41 4.36 22.07
CA GLU A 93 21.38 5.13 20.81
C GLU A 93 19.97 5.69 20.53
N MET A 94 18.92 4.90 20.76
CA MET A 94 17.53 5.38 20.61
C MET A 94 17.27 6.57 21.53
N LEU A 95 17.66 6.47 22.79
CA LEU A 95 17.46 7.53 23.80
C LEU A 95 18.24 8.79 23.47
N ASP A 96 19.48 8.67 23.01
CA ASP A 96 20.30 9.81 22.58
C ASP A 96 19.64 10.56 21.42
N ARG A 97 19.09 9.84 20.42
CA ARG A 97 18.40 10.45 19.27
C ARG A 97 17.10 11.13 19.70
N ILE A 98 16.30 10.49 20.56
CA ILE A 98 15.08 11.08 21.12
C ILE A 98 15.41 12.34 21.92
N GLY A 99 16.39 12.29 22.81
CA GLY A 99 16.81 13.42 23.62
C GLY A 99 17.34 14.59 22.79
N ALA A 100 18.15 14.32 21.78
CA ALA A 100 18.65 15.32 20.83
C ALA A 100 17.51 16.00 20.05
N HIS A 101 16.54 15.21 19.58
CA HIS A 101 15.37 15.73 18.89
C HIS A 101 14.54 16.66 19.77
N ILE A 102 14.25 16.26 21.00
CA ILE A 102 13.52 17.09 21.97
C ILE A 102 14.32 18.37 22.30
N ALA A 103 15.61 18.27 22.49
CA ALA A 103 16.47 19.43 22.76
C ALA A 103 16.49 20.45 21.61
N SER A 104 16.37 19.99 20.36
CA SER A 104 16.30 20.86 19.17
C SER A 104 14.99 21.65 19.06
N ARG A 105 13.91 21.18 19.70
CA ARG A 105 12.55 21.77 19.67
C ARG A 105 12.25 22.52 20.98
N GLN A 106 13.11 23.41 21.41
CA GLN A 106 12.92 24.20 22.64
C GLN A 106 11.72 25.15 22.51
N GLY A 107 10.72 24.99 23.38
CA GLY A 107 9.55 25.85 23.50
C GLY A 107 8.19 25.14 23.49
N GLU A 108 8.11 23.92 23.03
CA GLU A 108 6.87 23.13 22.90
C GLU A 108 6.81 22.05 23.99
N LYS A 109 6.50 22.44 25.24
CA LYS A 109 6.60 21.52 26.40
C LYS A 109 5.42 20.53 26.51
N ASP A 110 4.28 20.87 25.91
CA ASP A 110 3.04 20.10 26.10
C ASP A 110 2.66 19.25 24.86
N ASP A 111 3.50 19.25 23.83
CA ASP A 111 3.22 18.52 22.60
C ASP A 111 3.65 17.07 22.71
N TRP A 112 2.78 16.19 22.24
CA TRP A 112 3.09 14.78 22.06
C TRP A 112 4.25 14.61 21.08
N LEU A 113 5.15 13.67 21.39
CA LEU A 113 6.16 13.21 20.46
C LEU A 113 5.85 11.77 20.05
N VAL A 114 5.51 11.59 18.78
CA VAL A 114 5.39 10.27 18.15
C VAL A 114 6.69 9.95 17.44
N VAL A 115 7.27 8.80 17.74
CA VAL A 115 8.57 8.34 17.23
C VAL A 115 8.35 7.02 16.49
N ALA A 116 8.87 6.88 15.28
CA ALA A 116 8.93 5.60 14.59
C ALA A 116 10.06 4.75 15.20
N ALA A 117 9.71 3.55 15.66
CA ALA A 117 10.65 2.67 16.40
C ALA A 117 10.46 1.18 16.00
N HIS A 118 10.61 0.88 14.71
CA HIS A 118 10.35 -0.44 14.12
C HIS A 118 11.50 -1.43 14.32
N VAL A 119 12.02 -1.52 15.54
CA VAL A 119 13.14 -2.37 15.92
C VAL A 119 12.68 -3.56 16.77
N GLN A 120 13.30 -4.71 16.61
CA GLN A 120 13.04 -5.87 17.47
C GLN A 120 14.04 -5.91 18.65
N ALA A 121 13.60 -6.46 19.77
CA ALA A 121 14.45 -6.59 20.96
C ALA A 121 15.78 -7.31 20.63
N GLU A 122 15.73 -8.32 19.77
CA GLU A 122 16.87 -9.13 19.35
C GLU A 122 17.90 -8.36 18.51
N GLU A 123 17.50 -7.23 17.91
CA GLU A 123 18.36 -6.39 17.08
C GLU A 123 19.18 -5.41 17.92
N LEU A 124 18.72 -5.14 19.16
CA LEU A 124 19.37 -4.23 20.10
C LEU A 124 20.46 -4.93 20.93
N ALA A 125 21.51 -4.19 21.28
CA ALA A 125 22.62 -4.70 22.09
C ALA A 125 22.15 -5.22 23.47
N GLU A 126 21.16 -4.58 24.06
CA GLU A 126 20.58 -4.95 25.36
C GLU A 126 19.61 -6.16 25.27
N LYS A 127 19.28 -6.63 24.06
CA LYS A 127 18.32 -7.73 23.81
C LYS A 127 16.95 -7.49 24.47
N ARG A 128 16.56 -6.23 24.60
CA ARG A 128 15.26 -5.79 25.12
C ARG A 128 14.84 -4.49 24.46
N LEU A 129 13.57 -4.21 24.53
CA LEU A 129 13.00 -2.91 24.14
C LEU A 129 13.25 -1.86 25.24
N PRO A 130 13.20 -0.55 24.93
CA PRO A 130 13.19 0.49 25.94
C PRO A 130 11.90 0.42 26.77
N THR A 131 12.00 0.83 28.04
CA THR A 131 10.87 0.95 28.96
C THR A 131 10.57 2.42 29.24
N ARG A 132 9.45 2.72 29.93
CA ARG A 132 9.16 4.07 30.40
C ARG A 132 10.31 4.64 31.24
N ALA A 133 10.96 3.80 32.07
CA ALA A 133 12.07 4.21 32.92
C ALA A 133 13.34 4.60 32.13
N ASP A 134 13.54 4.02 30.95
CA ASP A 134 14.61 4.44 30.03
C ASP A 134 14.25 5.79 29.35
N LEU A 135 12.99 5.99 28.98
CA LEU A 135 12.52 7.17 28.25
C LEU A 135 12.41 8.42 29.13
N ASP A 136 11.92 8.30 30.36
CA ASP A 136 11.60 9.43 31.24
C ASP A 136 12.77 10.42 31.44
N PRO A 137 14.03 9.95 31.63
CA PRO A 137 15.17 10.86 31.83
C PRO A 137 15.47 11.77 30.63
N VAL A 138 15.15 11.32 29.40
CA VAL A 138 15.50 12.05 28.17
C VAL A 138 14.32 12.84 27.60
N THR A 139 13.09 12.61 28.09
CA THR A 139 11.86 13.21 27.52
C THR A 139 11.42 14.49 28.19
N GLY A 140 12.02 14.85 29.34
CA GLY A 140 11.74 16.10 30.05
C GLY A 140 10.29 16.27 30.49
N GLY A 141 9.57 15.17 30.72
CA GLY A 141 8.16 15.15 31.11
C GLY A 141 7.16 15.34 29.94
N ARG A 142 7.63 15.37 28.70
CA ARG A 142 6.80 15.38 27.49
C ARG A 142 6.20 13.99 27.28
N PRO A 143 4.89 13.87 26.91
CA PRO A 143 4.33 12.60 26.50
C PRO A 143 5.02 12.07 25.23
N VAL A 144 5.53 10.85 25.28
CA VAL A 144 6.23 10.19 24.16
C VAL A 144 5.60 8.84 23.88
N PHE A 145 5.30 8.61 22.60
CA PHE A 145 4.75 7.38 22.08
C PHE A 145 5.68 6.84 20.99
N LEU A 146 6.32 5.71 21.23
CA LEU A 146 7.11 5.01 20.24
C LEU A 146 6.17 4.08 19.48
N ASP A 147 5.88 4.47 18.24
CA ASP A 147 5.06 3.70 17.31
C ASP A 147 5.91 2.56 16.72
N ARG A 148 5.53 1.33 17.03
CA ARG A 148 6.22 0.12 16.57
C ARG A 148 5.50 -0.58 15.42
N ARG A 149 4.66 0.18 14.69
CA ARG A 149 3.74 -0.28 13.65
C ARG A 149 2.69 -1.27 14.17
N THR A 150 1.48 -1.02 13.78
CA THR A 150 0.27 -1.84 13.80
C THR A 150 -0.09 -2.63 15.08
N HIS A 151 0.83 -3.14 15.92
CA HIS A 151 0.47 -4.10 16.96
C HIS A 151 0.97 -3.77 18.37
N ASP A 152 2.05 -3.03 18.51
CA ASP A 152 2.56 -2.66 19.80
C ASP A 152 3.13 -1.24 19.81
N ALA A 153 3.24 -0.67 20.99
CA ALA A 153 3.80 0.65 21.20
C ALA A 153 4.51 0.73 22.55
N ILE A 154 5.37 1.74 22.72
CA ILE A 154 5.99 2.02 24.02
C ILE A 154 5.66 3.46 24.39
N ALA A 155 5.06 3.62 25.57
CA ALA A 155 4.71 4.92 26.12
C ALA A 155 5.58 5.24 27.34
N ASN A 156 6.04 6.50 27.46
CA ASN A 156 6.71 6.94 28.66
C ASN A 156 5.72 7.24 29.81
N SER A 157 6.20 7.52 31.01
CA SER A 157 5.33 7.76 32.17
C SER A 157 4.36 8.93 31.97
N ALA A 158 4.75 9.98 31.24
CA ALA A 158 3.88 11.11 30.96
C ALA A 158 2.71 10.71 30.02
N ALA A 159 2.97 9.89 29.00
CA ALA A 159 1.94 9.39 28.11
C ALA A 159 0.99 8.40 28.79
N LEU A 160 1.51 7.49 29.63
CA LEU A 160 0.68 6.57 30.42
C LEU A 160 -0.22 7.36 31.41
N ALA A 161 0.34 8.34 32.10
CA ALA A 161 -0.43 9.19 33.03
C ALA A 161 -1.53 9.99 32.31
N ALA A 162 -1.26 10.50 31.11
CA ALA A 162 -2.27 11.17 30.29
C ALA A 162 -3.43 10.21 29.92
N ALA A 163 -3.12 8.93 29.67
CA ALA A 163 -4.10 7.89 29.39
C ALA A 163 -4.79 7.32 30.64
N GLY A 164 -4.39 7.76 31.86
CA GLY A 164 -4.91 7.21 33.10
C GLY A 164 -4.51 5.75 33.34
N ILE A 165 -3.41 5.30 32.74
CA ILE A 165 -2.89 3.94 32.88
C ILE A 165 -1.97 3.87 34.09
N ASP A 166 -2.32 3.01 35.03
CA ASP A 166 -1.57 2.73 36.26
C ASP A 166 -1.60 1.23 36.61
N ALA A 167 -1.01 0.85 37.75
CA ALA A 167 -0.94 -0.53 38.21
C ALA A 167 -2.30 -1.22 38.42
N SER A 168 -3.40 -0.46 38.47
CA SER A 168 -4.76 -0.99 38.65
C SER A 168 -5.54 -1.11 37.33
N THR A 169 -4.96 -0.63 36.23
CA THR A 169 -5.61 -0.64 34.91
C THR A 169 -5.68 -2.07 34.38
N ALA A 170 -6.89 -2.55 34.09
CA ALA A 170 -7.06 -3.87 33.52
C ALA A 170 -6.70 -3.89 32.03
N ASP A 171 -6.20 -5.03 31.56
CA ASP A 171 -5.97 -5.25 30.15
C ASP A 171 -7.25 -5.08 29.33
N PRO A 172 -7.20 -4.36 28.20
CA PRO A 172 -8.32 -4.30 27.28
C PRO A 172 -8.51 -5.64 26.55
N VAL A 173 -9.72 -5.90 26.13
CA VAL A 173 -10.02 -7.13 25.37
C VAL A 173 -9.16 -7.18 24.10
N GLY A 174 -8.33 -8.21 23.97
CA GLY A 174 -7.44 -8.38 22.82
C GLY A 174 -6.15 -7.57 22.86
N GLY A 175 -5.81 -6.94 24.00
CA GLY A 175 -4.54 -6.26 24.24
C GLY A 175 -4.00 -6.52 25.64
N GLU A 176 -2.72 -6.21 25.87
CA GLU A 176 -2.03 -6.39 27.15
C GLU A 176 -1.23 -5.14 27.50
N ILE A 177 -1.29 -4.70 28.76
CA ILE A 177 -0.43 -3.69 29.34
C ILE A 177 0.68 -4.41 30.10
N GLU A 178 1.90 -4.41 29.58
CA GLU A 178 3.00 -5.10 30.25
C GLU A 178 3.32 -4.48 31.61
N HIS A 179 3.43 -5.34 32.65
CA HIS A 179 3.76 -4.94 34.00
C HIS A 179 5.10 -5.53 34.45
N ASP A 180 5.83 -4.80 35.28
CA ASP A 180 7.05 -5.28 35.92
C ASP A 180 6.75 -6.19 37.13
N ALA A 181 7.80 -6.68 37.81
CA ALA A 181 7.66 -7.54 38.98
C ALA A 181 7.00 -6.86 40.20
N ALA A 182 6.92 -5.53 40.22
CA ALA A 182 6.23 -4.76 41.21
C ALA A 182 4.75 -4.49 40.86
N GLY A 183 4.33 -4.89 39.68
CA GLY A 183 2.97 -4.67 39.16
C GLY A 183 2.80 -3.28 38.52
N GLU A 184 3.88 -2.56 38.25
CA GLU A 184 3.83 -1.27 37.57
C GLU A 184 3.95 -1.42 36.06
N PRO A 185 3.18 -0.64 35.25
CA PRO A 185 3.30 -0.66 33.79
C PRO A 185 4.73 -0.36 33.34
N THR A 186 5.29 -1.19 32.46
CA THR A 186 6.64 -0.98 31.90
C THR A 186 6.69 0.09 30.82
N GLY A 187 5.55 0.41 30.24
CA GLY A 187 5.39 1.27 29.07
C GLY A 187 5.10 0.50 27.79
N LEU A 188 5.37 -0.80 27.73
CA LEU A 188 5.03 -1.62 26.57
C LEU A 188 3.53 -1.94 26.55
N LEU A 189 2.90 -1.60 25.45
CA LEU A 189 1.47 -1.79 25.16
C LEU A 189 1.38 -2.77 23.98
N ILE A 190 0.90 -3.98 24.25
CA ILE A 190 0.89 -5.09 23.30
C ILE A 190 -0.48 -5.17 22.65
N GLU A 191 -0.50 -5.25 21.33
CA GLU A 191 -1.65 -5.21 20.45
C GLU A 191 -2.41 -3.87 20.44
N ARG A 192 -3.10 -3.61 19.32
CA ARG A 192 -3.82 -2.35 19.06
C ARG A 192 -4.73 -1.91 20.20
N PRO A 193 -5.58 -2.78 20.81
CA PRO A 193 -6.46 -2.33 21.88
C PRO A 193 -5.73 -1.71 23.07
N ALA A 194 -4.51 -2.15 23.38
CA ALA A 194 -3.71 -1.55 24.43
C ALA A 194 -3.01 -0.26 23.96
N ALA A 195 -2.40 -0.28 22.78
CA ALA A 195 -1.75 0.89 22.18
C ALA A 195 -2.74 2.05 21.95
N ASP A 196 -3.98 1.75 21.57
CA ASP A 196 -5.02 2.73 21.27
C ASP A 196 -5.51 3.49 22.52
N LEU A 197 -5.34 2.94 23.71
CA LEU A 197 -5.60 3.67 24.97
C LEU A 197 -4.76 4.96 25.07
N VAL A 198 -3.54 4.93 24.54
CA VAL A 198 -2.63 6.08 24.51
C VAL A 198 -2.74 6.82 23.17
N TRP A 199 -2.81 6.11 22.05
CA TRP A 199 -2.89 6.69 20.71
C TRP A 199 -4.08 7.62 20.53
N GLY A 200 -5.23 7.29 21.12
CA GLY A 200 -6.44 8.12 21.08
C GLY A 200 -6.28 9.51 21.72
N LEU A 201 -5.20 9.75 22.47
CA LEU A 201 -4.87 11.04 23.08
C LEU A 201 -3.82 11.83 22.29
N VAL A 202 -3.16 11.19 21.33
CA VAL A 202 -2.23 11.89 20.43
C VAL A 202 -3.04 12.89 19.61
N PRO A 203 -2.67 14.18 19.61
CA PRO A 203 -3.39 15.19 18.86
C PRO A 203 -3.50 14.80 17.38
N PRO A 204 -4.67 14.95 16.75
CA PRO A 204 -4.83 14.64 15.35
C PRO A 204 -3.95 15.56 14.50
N ILE A 205 -3.30 14.97 13.50
CA ILE A 205 -2.47 15.71 12.55
C ILE A 205 -3.35 16.68 11.77
N GLY A 206 -2.95 17.93 11.69
CA GLY A 206 -3.68 18.99 11.00
C GLY A 206 -3.68 18.81 9.47
N GLU A 207 -4.67 19.38 8.77
CA GLU A 207 -4.79 19.29 7.31
C GLU A 207 -3.53 19.80 6.60
N GLU A 208 -2.99 20.97 7.01
CA GLU A 208 -1.78 21.52 6.38
C GLU A 208 -0.56 20.63 6.55
N GLU A 209 -0.43 19.96 7.68
CA GLU A 209 0.64 19.00 7.90
C GLU A 209 0.48 17.76 7.04
N ARG A 210 -0.74 17.23 6.92
CA ARG A 210 -1.05 16.12 5.99
C ARG A 210 -0.77 16.50 4.53
N ARG A 211 -1.17 17.70 4.09
CA ARG A 211 -0.88 18.20 2.74
C ARG A 211 0.62 18.34 2.50
N THR A 212 1.34 18.85 3.49
CA THR A 212 2.81 18.96 3.41
C THR A 212 3.47 17.59 3.31
N ALA A 213 3.06 16.63 4.13
CA ALA A 213 3.54 15.24 4.07
C ALA A 213 3.28 14.61 2.68
N LEU A 214 2.07 14.85 2.13
CA LEU A 214 1.71 14.38 0.80
C LEU A 214 2.58 15.00 -0.30
N ARG A 215 2.87 16.31 -0.24
CA ARG A 215 3.77 16.96 -1.21
C ARG A 215 5.21 16.41 -1.14
N GLU A 216 5.72 16.22 0.08
CA GLU A 216 7.11 15.80 0.31
C GLU A 216 7.38 14.35 -0.07
N ILE A 217 6.36 13.48 -0.04
CA ILE A 217 6.54 12.05 -0.37
C ILE A 217 6.52 11.77 -1.88
N GLN A 218 5.79 12.55 -2.67
CA GLN A 218 5.57 12.29 -4.10
C GLN A 218 6.87 12.16 -4.93
N PRO A 219 7.91 12.99 -4.73
CA PRO A 219 9.18 12.83 -5.45
C PRO A 219 9.84 11.45 -5.26
N LEU A 220 9.62 10.80 -4.11
CA LEU A 220 10.14 9.45 -3.86
C LEU A 220 9.42 8.40 -4.70
N TYR A 221 8.12 8.56 -4.91
CA TYR A 221 7.35 7.71 -5.81
C TYR A 221 7.78 7.90 -7.25
N HIS A 222 8.00 9.15 -7.67
CA HIS A 222 8.51 9.44 -9.01
C HIS A 222 9.88 8.82 -9.24
N ALA A 223 10.77 8.82 -8.24
CA ALA A 223 12.07 8.15 -8.31
C ALA A 223 11.97 6.61 -8.43
N GLN A 224 10.79 6.05 -8.17
CA GLN A 224 10.47 4.62 -8.38
C GLN A 224 9.67 4.36 -9.66
N GLY A 225 9.50 5.38 -10.52
CA GLY A 225 8.72 5.26 -11.75
C GLY A 225 7.21 5.33 -11.55
N ILE A 226 6.75 5.59 -10.33
CA ILE A 226 5.32 5.58 -9.97
C ILE A 226 4.71 6.93 -10.31
N VAL A 227 3.64 6.90 -11.11
CA VAL A 227 2.84 8.07 -11.51
C VAL A 227 1.39 7.99 -11.01
N GLY A 228 0.99 6.84 -10.48
CA GLY A 228 -0.35 6.63 -9.96
C GLY A 228 -0.36 5.70 -8.75
N ALA A 229 -1.32 5.90 -7.86
CA ALA A 229 -1.47 5.17 -6.61
C ALA A 229 -2.94 4.88 -6.30
N ALA A 230 -3.25 3.66 -5.86
CA ALA A 230 -4.49 3.37 -5.16
C ALA A 230 -4.21 3.44 -3.66
N GLU A 231 -4.90 4.35 -2.99
CA GLU A 231 -4.74 4.66 -1.57
C GLU A 231 -5.94 4.12 -0.79
N PRO A 232 -5.85 2.93 -0.20
CA PRO A 232 -6.97 2.32 0.50
C PRO A 232 -7.07 2.76 1.96
N GLY A 233 -8.31 2.86 2.46
CA GLY A 233 -8.56 3.01 3.88
C GLY A 233 -8.51 4.45 4.40
N LEU A 234 -8.79 5.42 3.54
CA LEU A 234 -8.80 6.83 3.92
C LEU A 234 -10.03 7.18 4.78
N ASN A 235 -9.80 7.74 5.94
CA ASN A 235 -10.85 8.33 6.76
C ASN A 235 -11.36 9.66 6.17
N PRO A 236 -12.47 10.23 6.67
CA PRO A 236 -13.03 11.47 6.11
C PRO A 236 -12.07 12.66 6.10
N ALA A 237 -11.19 12.80 7.11
CA ALA A 237 -10.23 13.89 7.19
C ALA A 237 -9.09 13.73 6.17
N GLU A 238 -8.65 12.52 5.93
CA GLU A 238 -7.66 12.17 4.91
C GLU A 238 -8.22 12.33 3.50
N MET A 239 -9.46 11.88 3.27
CA MET A 239 -10.18 12.16 2.02
C MET A 239 -10.28 13.66 1.73
N GLY A 240 -10.57 14.47 2.76
CA GLY A 240 -10.56 15.93 2.68
C GLY A 240 -9.19 16.51 2.30
N THR A 241 -8.11 15.92 2.83
CA THR A 241 -6.72 16.31 2.50
C THR A 241 -6.41 16.09 1.01
N TYR A 242 -6.79 14.94 0.43
CA TYR A 242 -6.61 14.68 -1.00
C TYR A 242 -7.42 15.66 -1.87
N GLN A 243 -8.65 15.96 -1.48
CA GLN A 243 -9.50 16.94 -2.19
C GLN A 243 -8.89 18.33 -2.13
N ALA A 244 -8.40 18.79 -0.97
CA ALA A 244 -7.75 20.08 -0.81
C ALA A 244 -6.44 20.16 -1.62
N ALA A 245 -5.61 19.10 -1.59
CA ALA A 245 -4.40 19.03 -2.39
C ALA A 245 -4.70 19.05 -3.90
N HIS A 246 -5.73 18.32 -4.34
CA HIS A 246 -6.19 18.35 -5.73
C HIS A 246 -6.64 19.76 -6.16
N ALA A 247 -7.50 20.41 -5.36
CA ALA A 247 -7.98 21.77 -5.65
C ALA A 247 -6.84 22.79 -5.71
N ALA A 248 -5.77 22.57 -4.95
CA ALA A 248 -4.57 23.42 -4.95
C ALA A 248 -3.57 23.07 -6.08
N GLY A 249 -3.77 21.99 -6.82
CA GLY A 249 -2.83 21.52 -7.85
C GLY A 249 -1.54 20.93 -7.27
N GLU A 250 -1.60 20.36 -6.07
CA GLU A 250 -0.45 19.83 -5.33
C GLU A 250 -0.27 18.32 -5.52
N LEU A 251 -1.21 17.64 -6.19
CA LEU A 251 -1.06 16.22 -6.49
C LEU A 251 -0.10 16.01 -7.65
N GLY A 252 0.98 15.29 -7.39
CA GLY A 252 1.93 14.78 -8.38
C GLY A 252 1.72 13.29 -8.70
N LEU A 253 0.80 12.62 -8.02
CA LEU A 253 0.39 11.24 -8.29
C LEU A 253 -1.09 11.20 -8.65
N ARG A 254 -1.42 10.41 -9.68
CA ARG A 254 -2.82 10.14 -10.03
C ARG A 254 -3.42 9.18 -9.02
N THR A 255 -4.21 9.72 -8.11
CA THR A 255 -4.68 8.99 -6.93
C THR A 255 -6.07 8.40 -7.12
N PHE A 256 -6.20 7.11 -6.82
CA PHE A 256 -7.47 6.39 -6.66
C PHE A 256 -7.75 6.27 -5.17
N ALA A 257 -8.46 7.26 -4.60
CA ALA A 257 -8.68 7.43 -3.18
C ALA A 257 -9.85 6.57 -2.69
N MET A 258 -9.59 5.62 -1.79
CA MET A 258 -10.55 4.61 -1.36
C MET A 258 -10.99 4.87 0.08
N PRO A 259 -12.25 5.31 0.32
CA PRO A 259 -12.75 5.59 1.65
C PRO A 259 -12.87 4.32 2.50
N LEU A 260 -12.54 4.45 3.78
CA LEU A 260 -12.68 3.39 4.78
C LEU A 260 -14.14 3.23 5.21
N ALA A 261 -14.60 1.99 5.26
CA ALA A 261 -15.81 1.64 5.99
C ALA A 261 -15.43 1.38 7.46
N ASP A 262 -15.79 2.28 8.33
CA ASP A 262 -15.61 2.12 9.77
C ASP A 262 -16.65 1.11 10.31
N THR A 263 -16.23 -0.15 10.46
CA THR A 263 -17.09 -1.26 10.87
C THR A 263 -17.44 -1.26 12.36
N ASP A 264 -16.89 -0.33 13.14
CA ASP A 264 -17.27 -0.11 14.55
C ASP A 264 -18.55 0.72 14.67
N LEU A 265 -18.94 1.43 13.59
CA LEU A 265 -20.19 2.17 13.54
C LEU A 265 -21.40 1.21 13.33
N PRO A 266 -22.58 1.58 13.84
CA PRO A 266 -23.82 0.91 13.46
C PRO A 266 -23.97 0.89 11.93
N VAL A 267 -24.32 -0.27 11.37
CA VAL A 267 -24.35 -0.48 9.92
C VAL A 267 -25.24 0.52 9.18
N GLU A 268 -26.36 0.91 9.77
CA GLU A 268 -27.27 1.90 9.18
C GLU A 268 -26.65 3.30 9.10
N GLU A 269 -25.89 3.69 10.11
CA GLU A 269 -25.15 4.96 10.15
C GLU A 269 -24.03 4.96 9.12
N LEU A 270 -23.22 3.90 9.10
CA LEU A 270 -22.15 3.71 8.12
C LEU A 270 -22.67 3.81 6.68
N LEU A 271 -23.66 3.00 6.33
CA LEU A 271 -24.21 2.97 4.96
C LEU A 271 -24.98 4.25 4.63
N GLY A 272 -25.63 4.85 5.63
CA GLY A 272 -26.28 6.16 5.52
C GLY A 272 -25.30 7.27 5.17
N GLY A 273 -24.10 7.24 5.76
CA GLY A 273 -22.99 8.15 5.45
C GLY A 273 -22.59 8.06 3.98
N PHE A 274 -22.29 6.87 3.46
CA PHE A 274 -21.95 6.69 2.04
C PHE A 274 -23.08 7.11 1.10
N ARG A 275 -24.33 6.74 1.39
CA ARG A 275 -25.49 7.12 0.57
C ARG A 275 -25.71 8.63 0.57
N GLY A 276 -25.51 9.28 1.73
CA GLY A 276 -25.73 10.72 1.90
C GLY A 276 -24.79 11.61 1.10
N THR A 277 -23.61 11.11 0.71
CA THR A 277 -22.65 11.88 -0.12
C THR A 277 -23.12 12.03 -1.57
N GLY A 278 -23.92 11.11 -2.10
CA GLY A 278 -24.29 11.02 -3.51
C GLY A 278 -23.12 10.69 -4.46
N VAL A 279 -21.91 10.44 -3.90
CA VAL A 279 -20.70 10.08 -4.67
C VAL A 279 -20.67 8.57 -4.88
N ARG A 280 -19.98 8.12 -5.94
CA ARG A 280 -19.74 6.70 -6.26
C ARG A 280 -18.34 6.49 -6.79
N THR A 281 -17.90 5.25 -6.82
CA THR A 281 -16.63 4.87 -7.46
C THR A 281 -16.54 5.41 -8.88
N GLY A 282 -15.39 5.95 -9.22
CA GLY A 282 -15.10 6.53 -10.53
C GLY A 282 -15.37 8.04 -10.64
N PHE A 283 -15.98 8.68 -9.63
CA PHE A 283 -16.15 10.12 -9.62
C PHE A 283 -14.80 10.84 -9.43
N GLY A 284 -14.54 11.85 -10.24
CA GLY A 284 -13.31 12.63 -10.20
C GLY A 284 -12.74 12.83 -11.61
N ASP A 285 -11.45 13.08 -11.68
CA ASP A 285 -10.72 13.28 -12.93
C ASP A 285 -9.47 12.40 -13.02
N GLU A 286 -8.55 12.76 -13.91
CA GLU A 286 -7.31 11.98 -14.13
C GLU A 286 -6.31 12.09 -12.96
N MET A 287 -6.43 13.10 -12.07
CA MET A 287 -5.52 13.29 -10.94
C MET A 287 -6.08 12.76 -9.62
N LEU A 288 -7.39 12.90 -9.38
CA LEU A 288 -8.04 12.39 -8.17
C LEU A 288 -9.36 11.72 -8.54
N ARG A 289 -9.46 10.44 -8.28
CA ARG A 289 -10.66 9.65 -8.51
C ARG A 289 -11.08 8.93 -7.24
N ILE A 290 -12.37 8.96 -6.93
CA ILE A 290 -12.93 8.21 -5.81
C ILE A 290 -12.90 6.72 -6.14
N GLY A 291 -12.26 5.96 -5.28
CA GLY A 291 -12.09 4.53 -5.38
C GLY A 291 -13.22 3.71 -4.80
N GLY A 292 -12.96 2.44 -4.59
CA GLY A 292 -13.87 1.54 -3.91
C GLY A 292 -13.88 1.76 -2.39
N VAL A 293 -14.95 1.33 -1.74
CA VAL A 293 -15.01 1.26 -0.28
C VAL A 293 -13.98 0.24 0.20
N LYS A 294 -13.14 0.60 1.19
CA LYS A 294 -12.18 -0.31 1.83
C LYS A 294 -12.77 -0.89 3.11
N VAL A 295 -12.62 -2.21 3.27
CA VAL A 295 -12.96 -2.93 4.50
C VAL A 295 -11.75 -3.75 4.96
N TYR A 296 -11.50 -3.83 6.25
CA TYR A 296 -10.63 -4.83 6.87
C TYR A 296 -11.49 -5.99 7.36
N LEU A 297 -11.23 -7.21 6.91
CA LEU A 297 -12.03 -8.38 7.26
C LEU A 297 -11.33 -9.30 8.25
N ASP A 298 -10.00 -9.37 8.18
CA ASP A 298 -9.21 -10.17 9.11
C ASP A 298 -7.88 -9.48 9.50
N GLY A 299 -7.10 -10.15 10.31
CA GLY A 299 -5.78 -9.72 10.72
C GLY A 299 -4.69 -10.06 9.70
N THR A 300 -3.44 -10.11 10.15
CA THR A 300 -2.27 -10.29 9.28
C THR A 300 -1.55 -11.62 9.49
N GLY A 301 -0.82 -12.06 8.48
CA GLY A 301 0.04 -13.24 8.59
C GLY A 301 1.23 -13.00 9.53
N SER A 302 1.83 -11.82 9.49
CA SER A 302 3.02 -11.47 10.25
C SER A 302 2.86 -11.67 11.76
N PHE A 303 1.67 -11.45 12.28
CA PHE A 303 1.35 -11.60 13.71
C PHE A 303 0.58 -12.89 14.02
N GLY A 304 0.30 -13.72 13.01
CA GLY A 304 -0.49 -14.92 13.18
C GLY A 304 -1.95 -14.62 13.54
N SER A 305 -2.48 -13.47 13.09
CA SER A 305 -3.85 -13.04 13.36
C SER A 305 -4.77 -13.12 12.15
N ALA A 306 -4.27 -13.50 10.97
CA ALA A 306 -5.11 -13.76 9.80
C ALA A 306 -6.12 -14.89 10.07
N LEU A 307 -7.33 -14.74 9.53
CA LEU A 307 -8.44 -15.69 9.77
C LEU A 307 -8.29 -16.93 8.90
N MET A 308 -7.94 -18.05 9.52
CA MET A 308 -7.56 -19.31 8.88
C MET A 308 -8.67 -20.35 8.97
N ARG A 309 -8.72 -21.27 7.97
CA ARG A 309 -9.61 -22.46 8.02
C ARG A 309 -9.20 -23.41 9.13
N GLU A 310 -7.89 -23.64 9.26
CA GLU A 310 -7.30 -24.49 10.30
C GLU A 310 -6.68 -23.59 11.39
N PRO A 311 -6.55 -24.07 12.64
CA PRO A 311 -5.89 -23.32 13.69
C PRO A 311 -4.44 -22.95 13.34
N TRP A 312 -4.00 -21.80 13.78
CA TRP A 312 -2.59 -21.40 13.66
C TRP A 312 -1.68 -22.44 14.34
N PRO A 313 -0.58 -22.86 13.71
CA PRO A 313 0.36 -23.82 14.28
C PRO A 313 0.85 -23.40 15.67
N GLY A 314 0.88 -24.37 16.61
CA GLY A 314 1.34 -24.14 17.99
C GLY A 314 0.36 -23.39 18.89
N THR A 315 -0.87 -23.17 18.46
CA THR A 315 -1.93 -22.53 19.26
C THR A 315 -2.97 -23.57 19.73
N ASP A 316 -3.71 -23.24 20.78
CA ASP A 316 -4.80 -24.07 21.30
C ASP A 316 -6.13 -23.71 20.58
N GLY A 317 -6.23 -24.10 19.31
CA GLY A 317 -7.44 -23.90 18.51
C GLY A 317 -7.71 -22.47 18.04
N TYR A 318 -6.70 -21.58 18.05
CA TYR A 318 -6.85 -20.21 17.59
C TYR A 318 -6.79 -20.13 16.05
N HIS A 319 -7.83 -19.62 15.43
CA HIS A 319 -7.99 -19.49 13.97
C HIS A 319 -7.64 -18.11 13.42
N GLY A 320 -7.24 -17.17 14.24
CA GLY A 320 -7.06 -15.76 13.86
C GLY A 320 -8.23 -14.87 14.24
N ASN A 321 -8.17 -13.61 13.84
CA ASN A 321 -9.16 -12.59 14.19
C ASN A 321 -9.95 -12.18 12.96
N GLN A 322 -11.28 -12.18 13.10
CA GLN A 322 -12.17 -11.50 12.17
C GLN A 322 -12.39 -10.07 12.67
N THR A 323 -12.02 -9.05 11.87
CA THR A 323 -12.08 -7.64 12.27
C THR A 323 -13.44 -7.01 11.99
N ALA A 324 -14.08 -7.33 10.86
CA ALA A 324 -15.44 -6.88 10.59
C ALA A 324 -16.46 -7.96 10.93
N PRO A 325 -17.56 -7.65 11.68
CA PRO A 325 -18.64 -8.60 11.91
C PRO A 325 -19.25 -9.09 10.59
N THR A 326 -19.51 -10.39 10.48
CA THR A 326 -20.00 -11.04 9.25
C THR A 326 -21.21 -10.33 8.65
N GLU A 327 -22.21 -10.02 9.46
CA GLU A 327 -23.46 -9.40 8.97
C GLU A 327 -23.24 -7.93 8.54
N THR A 328 -22.36 -7.19 9.24
CA THR A 328 -21.95 -5.85 8.83
C THR A 328 -21.25 -5.91 7.46
N PHE A 329 -20.30 -6.83 7.30
CA PHE A 329 -19.59 -6.99 6.04
C PHE A 329 -20.51 -7.39 4.88
N ARG A 330 -21.43 -8.34 5.08
CA ARG A 330 -22.45 -8.71 4.09
C ARG A 330 -23.34 -7.53 3.71
N ALA A 331 -23.74 -6.70 4.69
CA ALA A 331 -24.52 -5.50 4.43
C ALA A 331 -23.75 -4.48 3.58
N ILE A 332 -22.45 -4.29 3.84
CA ILE A 332 -21.56 -3.44 3.03
C ILE A 332 -21.46 -3.98 1.60
N ALA A 333 -21.24 -5.28 1.43
CA ALA A 333 -21.10 -5.88 0.10
C ALA A 333 -22.40 -5.71 -0.73
N ARG A 334 -23.56 -5.97 -0.13
CA ARG A 334 -24.87 -5.73 -0.77
C ARG A 334 -25.07 -4.27 -1.14
N PHE A 335 -24.80 -3.36 -0.19
CA PHE A 335 -24.87 -1.91 -0.43
C PHE A 335 -23.98 -1.47 -1.60
N CYS A 336 -22.73 -1.94 -1.64
CA CYS A 336 -21.81 -1.60 -2.71
C CYS A 336 -22.32 -2.08 -4.08
N ALA A 337 -22.89 -3.26 -4.16
CA ALA A 337 -23.49 -3.77 -5.39
C ALA A 337 -24.70 -2.92 -5.84
N GLU A 338 -25.65 -2.66 -4.95
CA GLU A 338 -26.86 -1.90 -5.25
C GLU A 338 -26.59 -0.44 -5.59
N GLU A 339 -25.71 0.22 -4.82
CA GLU A 339 -25.38 1.63 -4.98
C GLU A 339 -24.22 1.90 -5.95
N ARG A 340 -23.70 0.84 -6.62
CA ARG A 340 -22.65 0.92 -7.64
C ARG A 340 -21.31 1.47 -7.12
N TRP A 341 -20.93 1.06 -5.91
CA TRP A 341 -19.59 1.23 -5.38
C TRP A 341 -18.73 0.00 -5.74
N SER A 342 -17.45 0.19 -6.00
CA SER A 342 -16.46 -0.89 -5.90
C SER A 342 -16.24 -1.22 -4.43
N LEU A 343 -15.80 -2.44 -4.14
CA LEU A 343 -15.48 -2.89 -2.78
C LEU A 343 -14.12 -3.55 -2.77
N ALA A 344 -13.24 -3.11 -1.90
CA ALA A 344 -11.91 -3.67 -1.73
C ALA A 344 -11.73 -4.16 -0.30
N VAL A 345 -11.39 -5.43 -0.15
CA VAL A 345 -11.41 -6.10 1.15
C VAL A 345 -10.03 -6.62 1.49
N HIS A 346 -9.50 -6.18 2.63
CA HIS A 346 -8.34 -6.81 3.22
C HIS A 346 -8.71 -8.22 3.66
N THR A 347 -8.09 -9.21 3.05
CA THR A 347 -8.30 -10.64 3.30
C THR A 347 -6.96 -11.35 3.20
N VAL A 348 -6.41 -11.82 4.30
CA VAL A 348 -5.12 -12.50 4.33
C VAL A 348 -5.30 -14.00 4.41
N GLY A 349 -6.09 -14.48 5.36
CA GLY A 349 -6.28 -15.90 5.61
C GLY A 349 -7.34 -16.56 4.73
N GLY A 350 -7.19 -17.86 4.51
CA GLY A 350 -8.09 -18.62 3.65
C GLY A 350 -9.57 -18.55 4.05
N ALA A 351 -9.89 -18.50 5.34
CA ALA A 351 -11.27 -18.37 5.81
C ALA A 351 -11.83 -16.96 5.59
N ALA A 352 -10.99 -15.91 5.66
CA ALA A 352 -11.40 -14.55 5.30
C ALA A 352 -11.71 -14.44 3.79
N ILE A 353 -10.90 -15.09 2.95
CA ILE A 353 -11.15 -15.15 1.50
C ILE A 353 -12.47 -15.86 1.21
N ASP A 354 -12.76 -16.98 1.89
CA ASP A 354 -14.06 -17.69 1.77
C ASP A 354 -15.22 -16.76 2.12
N LEU A 355 -15.14 -16.10 3.28
CA LEU A 355 -16.18 -15.18 3.75
C LEU A 355 -16.38 -14.00 2.78
N ALA A 356 -15.30 -13.44 2.24
CA ALA A 356 -15.38 -12.37 1.24
C ALA A 356 -16.11 -12.82 -0.01
N LEU A 357 -15.74 -13.97 -0.57
CA LEU A 357 -16.35 -14.51 -1.78
C LEU A 357 -17.79 -14.97 -1.56
N ASP A 358 -18.17 -15.42 -0.35
CA ASP A 358 -19.55 -15.71 0.00
C ASP A 358 -20.40 -14.44 -0.04
N ALA A 359 -19.96 -13.38 0.62
CA ALA A 359 -20.66 -12.10 0.62
C ALA A 359 -20.72 -11.47 -0.79
N PHE A 360 -19.69 -11.64 -1.60
CA PHE A 360 -19.67 -11.16 -2.99
C PHE A 360 -20.66 -11.94 -3.87
N ALA A 361 -20.78 -13.25 -3.69
CA ALA A 361 -21.77 -14.05 -4.40
C ALA A 361 -23.20 -13.61 -4.05
N GLU A 362 -23.50 -13.41 -2.76
CA GLU A 362 -24.81 -12.89 -2.30
C GLU A 362 -25.09 -11.49 -2.88
N ALA A 363 -24.10 -10.60 -2.88
CA ALA A 363 -24.23 -9.27 -3.46
C ALA A 363 -24.47 -9.32 -4.99
N ASN A 364 -23.82 -10.25 -5.69
CA ASN A 364 -23.97 -10.46 -7.14
C ASN A 364 -25.38 -10.96 -7.53
N GLU A 365 -26.10 -11.65 -6.62
CA GLU A 365 -27.51 -12.02 -6.83
C GLU A 365 -28.42 -10.78 -6.87
N LEU A 366 -28.06 -9.70 -6.17
CA LEU A 366 -28.83 -8.46 -6.14
C LEU A 366 -28.51 -7.56 -7.32
N ALA A 367 -27.21 -7.40 -7.61
CA ALA A 367 -26.73 -6.61 -8.73
C ALA A 367 -25.34 -7.11 -9.21
N PRO A 368 -25.07 -7.15 -10.52
CA PRO A 368 -23.80 -7.64 -11.04
C PRO A 368 -22.60 -6.87 -10.47
N ILE A 369 -21.64 -7.57 -9.82
CA ILE A 369 -20.45 -6.97 -9.22
C ILE A 369 -19.24 -6.92 -10.16
N ALA A 370 -19.19 -7.76 -11.21
CA ALA A 370 -18.07 -7.78 -12.16
C ALA A 370 -17.75 -6.38 -12.75
N PRO A 371 -18.74 -5.58 -13.18
CA PRO A 371 -18.46 -4.21 -13.65
C PRO A 371 -17.98 -3.27 -12.53
N LEU A 372 -18.21 -3.63 -11.26
CA LEU A 372 -17.83 -2.84 -10.09
C LEU A 372 -16.43 -3.18 -9.58
N ARG A 373 -15.81 -4.26 -10.09
CA ARG A 373 -14.43 -4.66 -9.77
C ARG A 373 -14.21 -4.85 -8.29
N PHE A 374 -15.10 -5.59 -7.63
CA PHE A 374 -14.86 -6.01 -6.25
C PHE A 374 -13.53 -6.73 -6.16
N SER A 375 -12.81 -6.56 -5.07
CA SER A 375 -11.46 -7.10 -4.95
C SER A 375 -11.15 -7.70 -3.58
N VAL A 376 -10.36 -8.76 -3.60
CA VAL A 376 -9.62 -9.26 -2.44
C VAL A 376 -8.22 -8.65 -2.46
N MET A 377 -7.77 -8.12 -1.33
CA MET A 377 -6.42 -7.57 -1.18
C MET A 377 -5.58 -8.54 -0.38
N HIS A 378 -4.29 -8.61 -0.72
CA HIS A 378 -3.30 -9.51 -0.14
C HIS A 378 -3.56 -10.98 -0.51
N ALA A 379 -4.59 -11.60 0.00
CA ALA A 379 -5.09 -12.94 -0.33
C ALA A 379 -3.98 -14.00 -0.52
N TYR A 380 -3.01 -14.03 0.41
CA TYR A 380 -1.78 -14.81 0.24
C TYR A 380 -1.69 -16.06 1.11
N LEU A 381 -2.44 -16.17 2.24
CA LEU A 381 -2.37 -17.36 3.07
C LEU A 381 -3.43 -18.38 2.67
N TRP A 382 -3.02 -19.25 1.77
CA TRP A 382 -3.69 -20.48 1.35
C TRP A 382 -5.12 -20.29 0.81
N PRO A 383 -5.33 -19.40 -0.20
CA PRO A 383 -6.54 -19.49 -0.99
C PRO A 383 -6.64 -20.89 -1.61
N SER A 384 -7.87 -21.37 -1.75
CA SER A 384 -8.14 -22.68 -2.35
C SER A 384 -8.38 -22.57 -3.86
N GLU A 385 -8.31 -23.70 -4.59
CA GLU A 385 -8.72 -23.76 -6.01
C GLU A 385 -10.14 -23.22 -6.22
N GLU A 386 -11.03 -23.48 -5.26
CA GLU A 386 -12.41 -22.97 -5.27
C GLU A 386 -12.44 -21.44 -5.17
N ASN A 387 -11.54 -20.82 -4.37
CA ASN A 387 -11.45 -19.37 -4.29
C ASN A 387 -11.03 -18.76 -5.64
N PHE A 388 -10.05 -19.33 -6.32
CA PHE A 388 -9.63 -18.86 -7.66
C PHE A 388 -10.77 -18.98 -8.67
N ARG A 389 -11.45 -20.13 -8.69
CA ARG A 389 -12.59 -20.36 -9.58
C ARG A 389 -13.70 -19.34 -9.34
N ARG A 390 -14.12 -19.15 -8.09
CA ARG A 390 -15.19 -18.21 -7.72
C ARG A 390 -14.83 -16.77 -7.99
N ALA A 391 -13.60 -16.35 -7.67
CA ALA A 391 -13.12 -15.00 -7.96
C ALA A 391 -13.21 -14.70 -9.47
N ARG A 392 -12.77 -15.64 -10.32
CA ARG A 392 -12.91 -15.52 -11.78
C ARG A 392 -14.38 -15.41 -12.22
N GLU A 393 -15.25 -16.31 -11.74
CA GLU A 393 -16.66 -16.34 -12.13
C GLU A 393 -17.42 -15.07 -11.75
N LEU A 394 -17.08 -14.50 -10.60
CA LEU A 394 -17.66 -13.25 -10.09
C LEU A 394 -17.00 -12.00 -10.68
N GLY A 395 -15.90 -12.13 -11.44
CA GLY A 395 -15.13 -11.00 -11.94
C GLY A 395 -14.42 -10.19 -10.84
N VAL A 396 -14.04 -10.86 -9.76
CA VAL A 396 -13.31 -10.28 -8.62
C VAL A 396 -11.85 -10.09 -8.98
N PHE A 397 -11.27 -8.95 -8.62
CA PHE A 397 -9.84 -8.66 -8.73
C PHE A 397 -9.06 -9.21 -7.54
N ALA A 398 -7.81 -9.59 -7.80
CA ALA A 398 -6.83 -9.85 -6.76
C ALA A 398 -5.79 -8.71 -6.75
N SER A 399 -5.80 -7.89 -5.69
CA SER A 399 -4.77 -6.87 -5.45
C SER A 399 -3.67 -7.50 -4.60
N ILE A 400 -2.56 -7.86 -5.25
CA ILE A 400 -1.48 -8.67 -4.65
C ILE A 400 -0.21 -7.81 -4.50
N GLN A 401 0.49 -8.04 -3.40
CA GLN A 401 1.73 -7.33 -3.08
C GLN A 401 2.91 -8.33 -3.10
N PRO A 402 3.60 -8.47 -4.25
CA PRO A 402 4.69 -9.45 -4.37
C PRO A 402 5.82 -9.22 -3.37
N GLY A 403 6.05 -7.98 -2.97
CA GLY A 403 7.05 -7.61 -1.96
C GLY A 403 6.81 -8.25 -0.58
N MET A 404 5.56 -8.61 -0.25
CA MET A 404 5.24 -9.31 0.99
C MET A 404 5.90 -10.70 1.06
N GLN A 405 6.07 -11.38 -0.09
CA GLN A 405 6.73 -12.69 -0.15
C GLN A 405 8.13 -12.65 0.46
N TRP A 406 8.85 -11.54 0.32
CA TRP A 406 10.16 -11.36 0.92
C TRP A 406 10.17 -11.58 2.43
N ARG A 407 9.12 -11.13 3.14
CA ARG A 407 8.99 -11.28 4.60
C ARG A 407 8.09 -12.42 5.02
N VAL A 408 7.10 -12.81 4.21
CA VAL A 408 6.17 -13.89 4.56
C VAL A 408 6.89 -15.22 4.77
N ALA A 409 7.90 -15.50 3.97
CA ALA A 409 8.75 -16.66 4.18
C ALA A 409 9.63 -16.53 5.45
N ALA A 410 9.93 -15.32 5.89
CA ALA A 410 10.62 -15.04 7.15
C ALA A 410 9.66 -14.78 8.32
N THR A 411 8.37 -14.56 8.04
CA THR A 411 7.31 -14.50 9.04
C THR A 411 7.03 -15.88 9.53
N PRO A 412 7.04 -15.96 10.69
CA PRO A 412 8.09 -16.46 11.53
C PRO A 412 8.38 -17.86 11.08
N ALA A 413 9.60 -18.11 10.78
CA ALA A 413 10.19 -19.46 10.77
C ALA A 413 9.75 -20.32 11.98
N ASN A 414 9.06 -19.71 12.92
CA ASN A 414 8.52 -20.29 14.12
C ASN A 414 7.03 -20.69 14.03
N ARG A 415 6.28 -20.25 12.98
CA ARG A 415 4.83 -20.52 12.84
C ARG A 415 4.44 -21.26 11.56
N LEU A 416 5.22 -21.09 10.47
CA LEU A 416 4.98 -21.78 9.22
C LEU A 416 6.16 -22.71 8.92
N ASP A 417 5.90 -23.96 8.66
CA ASP A 417 6.94 -24.85 8.12
C ASP A 417 7.29 -24.48 6.66
N ALA A 418 8.34 -25.07 6.13
CA ALA A 418 8.82 -24.75 4.79
C ALA A 418 7.78 -25.02 3.69
N ALA A 419 6.90 -26.01 3.87
CA ALA A 419 5.85 -26.34 2.91
C ALA A 419 4.74 -25.29 2.95
N ALA A 420 4.34 -24.86 4.13
CA ALA A 420 3.35 -23.80 4.32
C ALA A 420 3.85 -22.46 3.79
N ALA A 421 5.14 -22.13 3.99
CA ALA A 421 5.76 -20.93 3.43
C ALA A 421 5.84 -20.98 1.89
N ALA A 422 6.14 -22.15 1.32
CA ALA A 422 6.17 -22.34 -0.13
C ALA A 422 4.78 -22.17 -0.78
N ALA A 423 3.73 -22.64 -0.09
CA ALA A 423 2.34 -22.50 -0.54
C ALA A 423 1.73 -21.11 -0.31
N ALA A 424 2.42 -20.22 0.42
CA ALA A 424 1.98 -18.85 0.60
C ALA A 424 2.20 -18.01 -0.67
N SER A 425 1.40 -16.95 -0.83
CA SER A 425 1.47 -16.03 -1.98
C SER A 425 1.39 -16.74 -3.34
N PRO A 426 0.30 -17.45 -3.65
CA PRO A 426 0.15 -18.26 -4.87
C PRO A 426 -0.13 -17.37 -6.09
N LEU A 427 0.84 -16.56 -6.48
CA LEU A 427 0.70 -15.52 -7.50
C LEU A 427 0.41 -16.11 -8.89
N ARG A 428 1.09 -17.22 -9.25
CA ARG A 428 0.84 -17.89 -10.52
C ARG A 428 -0.57 -18.46 -10.59
N ASP A 429 -1.04 -19.08 -9.50
CA ASP A 429 -2.36 -19.70 -9.45
C ASP A 429 -3.48 -18.65 -9.66
N TRP A 430 -3.36 -17.46 -9.09
CA TRP A 430 -4.27 -16.34 -9.37
C TRP A 430 -4.32 -16.01 -10.87
N HIS A 431 -3.16 -15.88 -11.51
CA HIS A 431 -3.08 -15.59 -12.95
C HIS A 431 -3.59 -16.75 -13.82
N ASP A 432 -3.19 -17.99 -13.52
CA ASP A 432 -3.53 -19.16 -14.32
C ASP A 432 -5.02 -19.52 -14.21
N ALA A 433 -5.66 -19.18 -13.09
CA ALA A 433 -7.12 -19.24 -12.96
C ALA A 433 -7.85 -18.19 -13.82
N GLY A 434 -7.14 -17.22 -14.40
CA GLY A 434 -7.72 -16.14 -15.20
C GLY A 434 -8.39 -15.05 -14.36
N VAL A 435 -7.98 -14.90 -13.10
CA VAL A 435 -8.35 -13.77 -12.25
C VAL A 435 -7.54 -12.54 -12.66
N GLU A 436 -8.16 -11.38 -12.69
CA GLU A 436 -7.45 -10.13 -12.93
C GLU A 436 -6.61 -9.74 -11.72
N VAL A 437 -5.31 -9.53 -11.94
CA VAL A 437 -4.35 -9.23 -10.87
C VAL A 437 -3.79 -7.82 -11.04
N ALA A 438 -3.78 -7.06 -9.96
CA ALA A 438 -3.12 -5.77 -9.85
C ALA A 438 -2.02 -5.83 -8.80
N GLY A 439 -0.88 -5.21 -9.06
CA GLY A 439 0.29 -5.19 -8.18
C GLY A 439 0.34 -3.93 -7.33
N GLY A 440 0.66 -4.08 -6.05
CA GLY A 440 0.91 -2.99 -5.13
C GLY A 440 2.10 -3.26 -4.22
N SER A 441 2.62 -2.22 -3.57
CA SER A 441 3.72 -2.36 -2.61
C SER A 441 3.26 -2.62 -1.20
N ASP A 442 2.11 -2.06 -0.82
CA ASP A 442 1.67 -1.91 0.57
C ASP A 442 2.68 -1.10 1.41
N GLY A 443 3.35 -0.17 0.72
CA GLY A 443 4.28 0.74 1.38
C GLY A 443 3.57 1.74 2.31
N PRO A 444 4.21 2.16 3.41
CA PRO A 444 5.63 1.99 3.76
C PRO A 444 5.98 0.69 4.49
N ASP A 445 5.02 -0.21 4.77
CA ASP A 445 5.28 -1.45 5.48
C ASP A 445 6.22 -2.39 4.71
N PHE A 446 6.18 -2.29 3.37
CA PHE A 446 7.08 -2.97 2.45
C PHE A 446 7.76 -1.96 1.51
N PRO A 447 8.85 -2.35 0.81
CA PRO A 447 9.56 -1.45 -0.10
C PRO A 447 8.67 -0.86 -1.20
N LEU A 448 8.69 0.48 -1.33
CA LEU A 448 7.95 1.28 -2.33
C LEU A 448 8.55 1.17 -3.74
N ALA A 449 9.01 0.00 -4.17
CA ALA A 449 9.72 -0.13 -5.43
C ALA A 449 9.03 -1.15 -6.34
N PRO A 450 8.32 -0.72 -7.41
CA PRO A 450 7.74 -1.65 -8.39
C PRO A 450 8.75 -2.63 -8.97
N LEU A 451 9.99 -2.20 -9.22
CA LEU A 451 11.07 -3.09 -9.69
C LEU A 451 11.38 -4.20 -8.68
N PHE A 452 11.36 -3.89 -7.38
CA PHE A 452 11.47 -4.90 -6.33
C PHE A 452 10.25 -5.84 -6.33
N GLY A 453 9.04 -5.32 -6.50
CA GLY A 453 7.83 -6.12 -6.65
C GLY A 453 7.90 -7.07 -7.84
N MET A 454 8.37 -6.59 -9.01
CA MET A 454 8.59 -7.42 -10.21
C MET A 454 9.69 -8.46 -9.96
N TYR A 455 10.79 -8.08 -9.30
CA TYR A 455 11.84 -9.01 -8.90
C TYR A 455 11.27 -10.13 -8.01
N GLN A 456 10.49 -9.80 -7.00
CA GLN A 456 9.86 -10.76 -6.10
C GLN A 456 8.89 -11.70 -6.84
N ALA A 457 8.07 -11.16 -7.73
CA ALA A 457 7.12 -11.92 -8.53
C ALA A 457 7.81 -12.95 -9.46
N ARG A 458 9.02 -12.63 -9.96
CA ARG A 458 9.80 -13.47 -10.87
C ARG A 458 10.78 -14.39 -10.14
N SER A 459 11.41 -13.94 -9.03
CA SER A 459 12.45 -14.68 -8.31
C SER A 459 11.95 -15.57 -7.21
N ARG A 460 10.87 -15.18 -6.55
CA ARG A 460 10.40 -15.81 -5.30
C ARG A 460 11.47 -15.84 -4.20
N ALA A 461 12.43 -14.92 -4.25
CA ALA A 461 13.43 -14.76 -3.20
C ALA A 461 12.77 -14.45 -1.86
N ALA A 462 13.34 -14.92 -0.76
CA ALA A 462 12.79 -14.67 0.57
C ALA A 462 13.90 -14.43 1.59
N PHE A 463 13.65 -13.55 2.54
CA PHE A 463 14.62 -13.23 3.59
C PHE A 463 14.91 -14.46 4.46
N GLY A 464 16.19 -14.76 4.68
CA GLY A 464 16.61 -15.88 5.52
C GLY A 464 16.59 -17.26 4.84
N TYR A 465 16.36 -17.31 3.53
CA TYR A 465 16.40 -18.56 2.74
C TYR A 465 17.50 -18.48 1.68
N ASP A 466 18.22 -19.60 1.51
CA ASP A 466 19.19 -19.78 0.41
C ASP A 466 18.47 -20.26 -0.85
N GLY A 467 17.80 -19.35 -1.55
CA GLY A 467 17.08 -19.65 -2.79
C GLY A 467 15.59 -19.28 -2.76
N PRO A 468 14.86 -19.57 -3.85
CA PRO A 468 13.45 -19.21 -3.97
C PRO A 468 12.54 -20.07 -3.08
N VAL A 469 11.49 -19.47 -2.53
CA VAL A 469 10.45 -20.14 -1.75
C VAL A 469 9.18 -20.26 -2.59
N GLY A 470 8.75 -21.51 -2.88
CA GLY A 470 7.63 -21.77 -3.79
C GLY A 470 7.91 -21.30 -5.22
N PRO A 471 9.02 -21.75 -5.88
CA PRO A 471 9.41 -21.27 -7.21
C PRO A 471 8.36 -21.54 -8.29
N GLU A 472 7.49 -22.52 -8.08
CA GLU A 472 6.35 -22.82 -8.95
C GLU A 472 5.34 -21.65 -9.04
N GLN A 473 5.34 -20.75 -8.07
CA GLN A 473 4.48 -19.57 -8.04
C GLN A 473 5.11 -18.33 -8.69
N ALA A 474 6.33 -18.45 -9.23
CA ALA A 474 6.94 -17.39 -10.01
C ALA A 474 6.19 -17.16 -11.34
N ILE A 475 6.04 -15.90 -11.73
CA ILE A 475 5.42 -15.50 -13.00
C ILE A 475 6.47 -14.95 -13.97
N ASP A 476 6.11 -14.88 -15.26
CA ASP A 476 6.96 -14.28 -16.29
C ASP A 476 7.02 -12.74 -16.17
N GLY A 477 7.96 -12.14 -16.90
CA GLY A 477 8.17 -10.69 -16.86
C GLY A 477 7.01 -9.87 -17.43
N GLU A 478 6.27 -10.40 -18.38
CA GLU A 478 5.13 -9.69 -18.96
C GLU A 478 3.98 -9.57 -17.95
N ARG A 479 3.63 -10.67 -17.28
CA ARG A 479 2.67 -10.64 -16.16
C ARG A 479 3.15 -9.73 -15.03
N ALA A 480 4.44 -9.79 -14.68
CA ALA A 480 5.00 -8.97 -13.63
C ALA A 480 4.90 -7.47 -13.95
N LEU A 481 5.20 -7.04 -15.19
CA LEU A 481 5.04 -5.65 -15.61
C LEU A 481 3.56 -5.26 -15.73
N ALA A 482 2.70 -6.16 -16.22
CA ALA A 482 1.26 -5.91 -16.34
C ALA A 482 0.61 -5.59 -14.98
N MET A 483 1.07 -6.21 -13.89
CA MET A 483 0.55 -5.92 -12.54
C MET A 483 0.71 -4.44 -12.16
N TRP A 484 1.78 -3.77 -12.61
CA TRP A 484 2.09 -2.37 -12.29
C TRP A 484 1.70 -1.39 -13.41
N THR A 485 1.11 -1.87 -14.48
CA THR A 485 0.71 -1.07 -15.65
C THR A 485 -0.76 -1.33 -16.01
N THR A 486 -1.04 -2.23 -16.96
CA THR A 486 -2.40 -2.49 -17.46
C THR A 486 -3.34 -3.05 -16.39
N GLY A 487 -2.87 -3.98 -15.55
CA GLY A 487 -3.66 -4.54 -14.45
C GLY A 487 -4.00 -3.50 -13.39
N ALA A 488 -3.00 -2.72 -12.96
CA ALA A 488 -3.21 -1.65 -12.00
C ALA A 488 -4.09 -0.51 -12.56
N ALA A 489 -3.90 -0.14 -13.83
CA ALA A 489 -4.75 0.87 -14.48
C ALA A 489 -6.22 0.42 -14.52
N ARG A 490 -6.46 -0.85 -14.85
CA ARG A 490 -7.79 -1.42 -14.85
C ARG A 490 -8.40 -1.48 -13.45
N TYR A 491 -7.61 -1.87 -12.46
CA TYR A 491 -8.03 -1.83 -11.05
C TYR A 491 -8.46 -0.43 -10.61
N CYS A 492 -7.70 0.60 -11.00
CA CYS A 492 -7.97 2.01 -10.69
C CYS A 492 -9.01 2.68 -11.61
N TRP A 493 -9.74 1.93 -12.45
CA TRP A 493 -10.74 2.47 -13.39
C TRP A 493 -10.14 3.48 -14.39
N ALA A 494 -8.90 3.29 -14.78
CA ALA A 494 -8.12 4.23 -15.60
C ALA A 494 -7.54 3.61 -16.89
N GLU A 495 -7.96 2.42 -17.30
CA GLU A 495 -7.47 1.72 -18.49
C GLU A 495 -7.75 2.45 -19.82
N HIS A 496 -8.67 3.41 -19.80
CA HIS A 496 -8.96 4.28 -20.96
C HIS A 496 -8.13 5.54 -20.97
N GLU A 497 -7.28 5.75 -19.95
CA GLU A 497 -6.48 6.94 -19.76
C GLU A 497 -4.98 6.63 -19.67
N ARG A 498 -4.59 5.49 -19.07
CA ARG A 498 -3.19 5.12 -18.77
C ARG A 498 -3.00 3.60 -18.67
N GLY A 499 -1.76 3.17 -18.41
CA GLY A 499 -1.38 1.76 -18.24
C GLY A 499 -0.81 1.12 -19.50
N ALA A 500 -0.85 1.81 -20.64
CA ALA A 500 -0.20 1.43 -21.89
C ALA A 500 0.30 2.68 -22.62
N LEU A 501 1.33 2.54 -23.45
CA LEU A 501 1.77 3.58 -24.39
C LEU A 501 0.99 3.41 -25.69
N ARG A 502 -0.16 4.08 -25.79
CA ARG A 502 -1.10 3.95 -26.91
C ARG A 502 -1.69 5.31 -27.27
N PRO A 503 -1.98 5.58 -28.57
CA PRO A 503 -2.61 6.83 -28.98
C PRO A 503 -3.90 7.13 -28.21
N GLY A 504 -4.05 8.37 -27.77
CA GLY A 504 -5.17 8.88 -26.98
C GLY A 504 -4.97 8.79 -25.46
N LEU A 505 -4.07 7.92 -24.96
CA LEU A 505 -3.77 7.82 -23.53
C LEU A 505 -2.85 8.96 -23.06
N LEU A 506 -2.79 9.15 -21.75
CA LEU A 506 -1.88 10.08 -21.10
C LEU A 506 -0.42 9.70 -21.38
N ALA A 507 0.42 10.69 -21.57
CA ALA A 507 1.84 10.50 -21.80
C ALA A 507 2.59 10.31 -20.48
N ASP A 508 2.22 9.26 -19.76
CA ASP A 508 2.85 8.83 -18.52
C ASP A 508 3.83 7.69 -18.84
N TRP A 509 5.12 7.84 -18.51
CA TRP A 509 6.13 6.80 -18.71
C TRP A 509 7.16 6.73 -17.61
N ALA A 510 7.82 5.57 -17.53
CA ALA A 510 9.05 5.37 -16.80
C ALA A 510 10.11 4.80 -17.77
N ALA A 511 11.33 5.38 -17.78
CA ALA A 511 12.50 4.82 -18.44
C ALA A 511 13.31 4.02 -17.41
N LEU A 512 13.55 2.74 -17.68
CA LEU A 512 14.21 1.79 -16.79
C LEU A 512 15.59 1.41 -17.35
N SER A 513 16.54 1.15 -16.47
CA SER A 513 17.90 0.73 -16.87
C SER A 513 17.96 -0.62 -17.57
N VAL A 514 16.92 -1.45 -17.40
CA VAL A 514 16.77 -2.78 -18.01
C VAL A 514 15.35 -2.95 -18.59
N ASP A 515 15.18 -3.90 -19.52
CA ASP A 515 13.86 -4.36 -19.91
C ASP A 515 13.30 -5.30 -18.83
N PRO A 516 12.27 -4.92 -18.06
CA PRO A 516 11.80 -5.71 -16.92
C PRO A 516 11.15 -7.04 -17.33
N VAL A 517 10.85 -7.22 -18.60
CA VAL A 517 10.26 -8.45 -19.14
C VAL A 517 11.32 -9.44 -19.60
N GLU A 518 12.34 -8.97 -20.34
CA GLU A 518 13.32 -9.83 -21.02
C GLU A 518 14.63 -9.99 -20.26
N CYS A 519 14.94 -9.09 -19.30
CA CYS A 519 16.18 -9.19 -18.52
C CYS A 519 16.23 -10.47 -17.67
N GLU A 520 17.45 -10.89 -17.34
CA GLU A 520 17.63 -11.92 -16.33
C GLU A 520 17.08 -11.44 -14.98
N VAL A 521 16.52 -12.36 -14.19
CA VAL A 521 15.85 -12.00 -12.92
C VAL A 521 16.79 -11.28 -11.95
N ALA A 522 18.07 -11.66 -11.93
CA ALA A 522 19.07 -11.02 -11.09
C ALA A 522 19.32 -9.54 -11.46
N GLU A 523 19.19 -9.18 -12.75
CA GLU A 523 19.36 -7.79 -13.20
C GLU A 523 18.25 -6.87 -12.68
N LEU A 524 17.04 -7.39 -12.41
CA LEU A 524 15.97 -6.60 -11.81
C LEU A 524 16.30 -6.14 -10.38
N ALA A 525 17.08 -6.91 -9.63
CA ALA A 525 17.48 -6.53 -8.27
C ALA A 525 18.38 -5.27 -8.26
N GLU A 526 19.13 -5.05 -9.35
CA GLU A 526 20.06 -3.92 -9.53
C GLU A 526 19.48 -2.83 -10.44
N ALA A 527 18.26 -3.04 -10.95
CA ALA A 527 17.63 -2.13 -11.89
C ALA A 527 17.24 -0.81 -11.23
N SER A 528 17.29 0.26 -12.01
CA SER A 528 16.95 1.61 -11.58
C SER A 528 16.01 2.31 -12.54
N VAL A 529 15.31 3.29 -12.04
CA VAL A 529 14.49 4.23 -12.82
C VAL A 529 15.40 5.37 -13.28
N LEU A 530 15.47 5.59 -14.56
CA LEU A 530 16.32 6.62 -15.18
C LEU A 530 15.55 7.93 -15.36
N GLN A 531 14.25 7.83 -15.69
CA GLN A 531 13.39 8.99 -15.84
C GLN A 531 11.93 8.58 -15.59
N THR A 532 11.15 9.49 -15.01
CA THR A 532 9.69 9.36 -14.88
C THR A 532 9.03 10.61 -15.44
N ALA A 533 7.95 10.43 -16.19
CA ALA A 533 7.15 11.54 -16.68
C ALA A 533 5.67 11.32 -16.39
N LEU A 534 5.02 12.42 -16.04
CA LEU A 534 3.58 12.53 -15.79
C LEU A 534 2.97 13.50 -16.81
N GLY A 535 2.09 13.01 -17.68
CA GLY A 535 1.49 13.83 -18.74
C GLY A 535 2.53 14.47 -19.68
N GLY A 536 3.66 13.81 -19.92
CA GLY A 536 4.75 14.31 -20.74
C GLY A 536 5.72 15.28 -20.05
N GLU A 537 5.43 15.67 -18.82
CA GLU A 537 6.34 16.46 -17.98
C GLU A 537 7.27 15.53 -17.19
N VAL A 538 8.58 15.79 -17.26
CA VAL A 538 9.57 15.01 -16.51
C VAL A 538 9.50 15.41 -15.04
N VAL A 539 9.16 14.43 -14.19
CA VAL A 539 9.02 14.63 -12.73
C VAL A 539 10.16 13.99 -11.94
N HIS A 540 10.96 13.14 -12.60
CA HIS A 540 12.19 12.57 -12.05
C HIS A 540 13.16 12.24 -13.19
N GLU A 541 14.45 12.50 -12.98
CA GLU A 541 15.55 12.16 -13.89
C GLU A 541 16.84 12.01 -13.10
N VAL A 542 17.68 10.98 -13.48
CA VAL A 542 18.99 10.69 -12.84
C VAL A 542 20.13 11.25 -13.69
#